data_18795e8b8ce6296dbec2fefa7f2e3154
#
_entry.id   18795e8b8ce6296dbec2fefa7f2e3154
#
_cell.length_a   1.000
_cell.length_b   1.000
_cell.length_c   1.000
_cell.angle_alpha   90.00
_cell.angle_beta   90.00
_cell.angle_gamma   90.00
#
_symmetry.space_group_name_H-M   'P 1'
#
loop_
_entity.id
_entity.type
_entity.pdbx_description
1 polymer ?
#
loop_
_entity_poly.entity_id
_entity_poly.type
_entity_poly.pdbx_seq_one_letter_code
_entity_poly.pdbx_strand_id
1 'polypeptide(L)'
;GDIQGIWDKLDYLQDLGIEAIYFNPIFVSPSNHKYDIQDYDYIDPHYAVILHDGGELVGEHAKNNVHATKYQKRTTDKENLEASNRFFAQLVEEIHRRGMKVILDGVFNHCGSFNKWLDREHIYERQQGYEKGAYISKDSPYREFFHFNENKDSDWPYNTRYEGWWGHDTLPKLNYEDSPKLEEYILNIAKKWVSPPYNVDGWRLDV
;
A
#
# COMPACT_ATOMS: atom_id res chain seq x y z
N GLY A 1 -2.12 17.32 3.15
CA GLY A 1 -3.42 17.09 2.55
C GLY A 1 -3.86 15.65 2.72
N ASP A 2 -5.16 15.48 2.74
CA ASP A 2 -5.82 14.20 2.89
C ASP A 2 -7.05 14.12 1.96
N ILE A 3 -7.77 13.01 1.99
CA ILE A 3 -8.96 12.79 1.15
C ILE A 3 -10.08 13.80 1.49
N GLN A 4 -10.24 14.17 2.75
CA GLN A 4 -11.20 15.21 3.14
C GLN A 4 -10.84 16.56 2.53
N GLY A 5 -9.56 16.92 2.54
CA GLY A 5 -9.10 18.17 1.90
C GLY A 5 -9.36 18.23 0.40
N ILE A 6 -9.29 17.06 -0.29
CA ILE A 6 -9.70 16.99 -1.70
C ILE A 6 -11.20 17.20 -1.83
N TRP A 7 -12.00 16.56 -1.00
CA TRP A 7 -13.45 16.73 -0.96
C TRP A 7 -13.83 18.21 -0.81
N ASP A 8 -13.21 18.89 0.13
CA ASP A 8 -13.44 20.30 0.43
C ASP A 8 -13.05 21.24 -0.74
N LYS A 9 -12.25 20.75 -1.69
CA LYS A 9 -11.78 21.48 -2.88
C LYS A 9 -12.48 21.09 -4.18
N LEU A 10 -13.44 20.20 -4.15
CA LEU A 10 -14.11 19.74 -5.38
C LEU A 10 -14.82 20.87 -6.14
N ASP A 11 -15.45 21.82 -5.43
CA ASP A 11 -16.05 22.99 -6.07
C ASP A 11 -15.02 23.81 -6.83
N TYR A 12 -13.89 24.08 -6.18
CA TYR A 12 -12.78 24.81 -6.81
C TYR A 12 -12.22 24.09 -8.04
N LEU A 13 -12.01 22.77 -7.94
CA LEU A 13 -11.50 21.97 -9.07
C LEU A 13 -12.49 21.94 -10.23
N GLN A 14 -13.78 21.83 -9.95
CA GLN A 14 -14.83 21.86 -10.94
C GLN A 14 -14.90 23.23 -11.65
N ASP A 15 -14.86 24.32 -10.89
CA ASP A 15 -14.86 25.68 -11.41
C ASP A 15 -13.63 25.99 -12.27
N LEU A 16 -12.50 25.36 -11.94
CA LEU A 16 -11.25 25.44 -12.71
C LEU A 16 -11.34 24.68 -14.06
N GLY A 17 -12.36 23.85 -14.26
CA GLY A 17 -12.55 23.07 -15.46
C GLY A 17 -11.72 21.77 -15.52
N ILE A 18 -11.36 21.22 -14.36
CA ILE A 18 -10.66 19.94 -14.28
C ILE A 18 -11.58 18.81 -14.77
N GLU A 19 -11.07 17.98 -15.68
CA GLU A 19 -11.79 16.83 -16.23
C GLU A 19 -11.43 15.51 -15.53
N ALA A 20 -10.23 15.42 -14.98
CA ALA A 20 -9.76 14.24 -14.28
C ALA A 20 -8.84 14.60 -13.10
N ILE A 21 -8.94 13.82 -12.02
CA ILE A 21 -8.03 13.90 -10.87
C ILE A 21 -7.14 12.66 -10.90
N TYR A 22 -5.85 12.88 -11.03
CA TYR A 22 -4.84 11.84 -10.86
C TYR A 22 -4.29 11.92 -9.44
N PHE A 23 -4.33 10.78 -8.76
CA PHE A 23 -3.74 10.62 -7.43
C PHE A 23 -2.35 9.99 -7.55
N ASN A 24 -1.35 10.61 -6.93
CA ASN A 24 -0.16 9.88 -6.51
C ASN A 24 -0.58 8.69 -5.64
N PRO A 25 0.31 7.69 -5.40
CA PRO A 25 -0.10 6.52 -4.62
C PRO A 25 -0.80 6.89 -3.31
N ILE A 26 -1.95 6.28 -3.04
CA ILE A 26 -2.77 6.53 -1.85
C ILE A 26 -3.05 5.27 -1.03
N PHE A 27 -2.49 4.14 -1.45
CA PHE A 27 -2.58 2.89 -0.69
C PHE A 27 -1.73 2.96 0.58
N VAL A 28 -1.97 2.04 1.51
CA VAL A 28 -1.22 1.98 2.76
C VAL A 28 0.29 1.95 2.47
N SER A 29 1.02 2.87 3.07
CA SER A 29 2.48 3.02 2.90
C SER A 29 3.08 3.85 4.03
N PRO A 30 4.31 3.53 4.49
CA PRO A 30 4.96 4.26 5.58
C PRO A 30 5.51 5.62 5.16
N SER A 31 5.81 5.83 3.89
CA SER A 31 6.39 7.09 3.41
C SER A 31 5.33 8.13 3.04
N ASN A 32 5.75 9.36 2.92
CA ASN A 32 4.88 10.46 2.45
C ASN A 32 4.66 10.43 0.92
N HIS A 33 5.60 9.90 0.14
CA HIS A 33 5.46 9.74 -1.32
C HIS A 33 4.65 8.51 -1.71
N LYS A 34 4.59 7.49 -0.85
CA LYS A 34 3.79 6.25 -0.96
C LYS A 34 4.08 5.34 -2.15
N TYR A 35 5.27 5.45 -2.77
CA TYR A 35 5.71 4.49 -3.80
C TYR A 35 6.26 3.18 -3.22
N ASP A 36 6.34 3.04 -1.91
CA ASP A 36 6.70 1.84 -1.15
C ASP A 36 5.44 1.20 -0.54
N ILE A 37 4.59 0.64 -1.39
CA ILE A 37 3.27 0.15 -1.00
C ILE A 37 3.37 -0.96 0.06
N GLN A 38 2.65 -0.78 1.16
CA GLN A 38 2.51 -1.74 2.26
C GLN A 38 1.32 -2.68 2.06
N ASP A 39 0.19 -2.18 1.57
CA ASP A 39 -1.01 -2.96 1.31
C ASP A 39 -1.79 -2.36 0.14
N TYR A 40 -1.87 -3.10 -0.98
CA TYR A 40 -2.58 -2.67 -2.19
C TYR A 40 -4.10 -2.79 -2.07
N ASP A 41 -4.61 -3.48 -1.06
CA ASP A 41 -6.03 -3.73 -0.89
C ASP A 41 -6.78 -2.59 -0.20
N TYR A 42 -6.04 -1.62 0.39
CA TYR A 42 -6.62 -0.56 1.21
C TYR A 42 -6.00 0.80 0.97
N ILE A 43 -6.87 1.81 1.03
CA ILE A 43 -6.46 3.22 1.12
C ILE A 43 -5.82 3.48 2.48
N ASP A 44 -4.75 4.27 2.50
CA ASP A 44 -4.03 4.58 3.73
C ASP A 44 -4.93 5.32 4.74
N PRO A 45 -5.15 4.77 5.94
CA PRO A 45 -5.96 5.42 6.96
C PRO A 45 -5.48 6.81 7.36
N HIS A 46 -4.18 7.10 7.24
CA HIS A 46 -3.64 8.44 7.50
C HIS A 46 -4.13 9.49 6.50
N TYR A 47 -4.56 9.07 5.31
CA TYR A 47 -5.19 9.95 4.32
C TYR A 47 -6.71 9.92 4.38
N ALA A 48 -7.29 8.93 5.03
CA ALA A 48 -8.74 8.71 5.01
C ALA A 48 -9.35 8.67 6.42
N VAL A 49 -9.50 7.49 7.03
CA VAL A 49 -10.23 7.33 8.28
C VAL A 49 -9.44 6.49 9.29
N ILE A 50 -9.26 7.01 10.49
CA ILE A 50 -8.73 6.29 11.64
C ILE A 50 -9.85 6.23 12.68
N LEU A 51 -10.48 5.07 12.85
CA LEU A 51 -11.49 4.81 13.87
C LEU A 51 -10.85 4.39 15.19
N HIS A 52 -9.85 3.52 15.09
CA HIS A 52 -9.10 3.00 16.21
C HIS A 52 -7.67 3.53 16.18
N ASP A 53 -7.30 4.26 17.22
CA ASP A 53 -5.97 4.83 17.41
C ASP A 53 -5.39 4.39 18.76
N GLY A 54 -4.13 4.63 18.98
CA GLY A 54 -3.42 4.32 20.22
C GLY A 54 -2.15 3.53 19.97
N GLY A 55 -1.44 3.20 21.04
CA GLY A 55 -0.11 2.60 20.99
C GLY A 55 1.01 3.63 21.07
N GLU A 56 2.24 3.16 20.93
CA GLU A 56 3.46 3.94 21.11
C GLU A 56 4.09 4.34 19.78
N LEU A 57 4.64 5.53 19.75
CA LEU A 57 5.55 5.96 18.69
C LEU A 57 6.89 5.25 18.85
N VAL A 58 7.57 5.02 17.74
CA VAL A 58 8.95 4.52 17.77
C VAL A 58 9.84 5.57 18.43
N GLY A 59 10.65 5.14 19.41
CA GLY A 59 11.62 6.02 20.03
C GLY A 59 12.70 6.48 19.05
N GLU A 60 13.27 7.64 19.29
CA GLU A 60 14.28 8.29 18.43
C GLU A 60 15.51 7.42 18.12
N HIS A 61 15.81 6.46 18.99
CA HIS A 61 16.95 5.55 18.84
C HIS A 61 16.57 4.12 18.48
N ALA A 62 15.31 3.88 18.09
CA ALA A 62 14.88 2.54 17.70
C ALA A 62 15.56 2.09 16.39
N LYS A 63 16.06 0.86 16.40
CA LYS A 63 16.76 0.26 15.25
C LYS A 63 15.82 -0.39 14.23
N ASN A 64 14.53 -0.56 14.57
CA ASN A 64 13.51 -1.17 13.72
C ASN A 64 12.11 -0.72 14.15
N ASN A 65 11.10 -1.15 13.41
CA ASN A 65 9.71 -0.77 13.58
C ASN A 65 8.86 -1.80 14.36
N VAL A 66 9.47 -2.82 14.95
CA VAL A 66 8.75 -3.88 15.70
C VAL A 66 7.87 -3.31 16.82
N HIS A 67 8.31 -2.23 17.44
CA HIS A 67 7.60 -1.56 18.54
C HIS A 67 6.80 -0.32 18.11
N ALA A 68 6.68 -0.07 16.80
CA ALA A 68 5.84 1.02 16.26
C ALA A 68 4.34 0.68 16.37
N THR A 69 3.87 0.42 17.60
CA THR A 69 2.52 -0.14 17.83
C THR A 69 1.41 0.82 17.43
N LYS A 70 1.65 2.13 17.49
CA LYS A 70 0.71 3.14 17.00
C LYS A 70 0.54 3.06 15.49
N TYR A 71 1.64 2.99 14.76
CA TYR A 71 1.61 2.83 13.30
C TYR A 71 0.95 1.52 12.91
N GLN A 72 1.34 0.41 13.55
CA GLN A 72 0.74 -0.91 13.32
C GLN A 72 -0.76 -0.85 13.51
N LYS A 73 -1.25 -0.32 14.64
CA LYS A 73 -2.69 -0.23 14.90
C LYS A 73 -3.43 0.55 13.81
N ARG A 74 -2.88 1.69 13.39
CA ARG A 74 -3.49 2.51 12.35
C ARG A 74 -3.58 1.81 11.00
N THR A 75 -2.55 1.03 10.62
CA THR A 75 -2.38 0.47 9.28
C THR A 75 -2.72 -1.01 9.14
N THR A 76 -2.99 -1.72 10.25
CA THR A 76 -3.36 -3.15 10.23
C THR A 76 -4.74 -3.44 10.82
N ASP A 77 -5.35 -2.50 11.51
CA ASP A 77 -6.71 -2.64 12.02
C ASP A 77 -7.73 -2.67 10.88
N LYS A 78 -8.47 -3.77 10.77
CA LYS A 78 -9.39 -4.00 9.64
C LYS A 78 -10.50 -2.97 9.56
N GLU A 79 -10.99 -2.47 10.68
CA GLU A 79 -12.04 -1.45 10.69
C GLU A 79 -11.53 -0.10 10.18
N ASN A 80 -10.29 0.28 10.53
CA ASN A 80 -9.63 1.45 9.95
C ASN A 80 -9.48 1.32 8.43
N LEU A 81 -8.99 0.17 7.98
CA LEU A 81 -8.75 -0.10 6.56
C LEU A 81 -10.05 -0.11 5.75
N GLU A 82 -11.08 -0.78 6.23
CA GLU A 82 -12.39 -0.84 5.57
C GLU A 82 -13.11 0.50 5.57
N ALA A 83 -13.05 1.26 6.68
CA ALA A 83 -13.61 2.60 6.74
C ALA A 83 -12.93 3.54 5.74
N SER A 84 -11.62 3.42 5.58
CA SER A 84 -10.84 4.21 4.61
C SER A 84 -11.24 3.88 3.17
N ASN A 85 -11.44 2.61 2.85
CA ASN A 85 -11.93 2.20 1.53
C ASN A 85 -13.36 2.72 1.26
N ARG A 86 -14.26 2.64 2.24
CA ARG A 86 -15.61 3.18 2.09
C ARG A 86 -15.61 4.70 1.86
N PHE A 87 -14.79 5.43 2.59
CA PHE A 87 -14.68 6.88 2.42
C PHE A 87 -14.14 7.25 1.04
N PHE A 88 -13.13 6.51 0.56
CA PHE A 88 -12.62 6.71 -0.80
C PHE A 88 -13.68 6.42 -1.87
N ALA A 89 -14.45 5.35 -1.73
CA ALA A 89 -15.55 5.06 -2.65
C ALA A 89 -16.57 6.20 -2.72
N GLN A 90 -16.91 6.81 -1.58
CA GLN A 90 -17.80 7.97 -1.52
C GLN A 90 -17.19 9.20 -2.23
N LEU A 91 -15.86 9.41 -2.05
CA LEU A 91 -15.17 10.49 -2.76
C LEU A 91 -15.23 10.31 -4.29
N VAL A 92 -14.96 9.09 -4.77
CA VAL A 92 -15.03 8.79 -6.21
C VAL A 92 -16.43 9.01 -6.76
N GLU A 93 -17.46 8.58 -6.03
CA GLU A 93 -18.87 8.82 -6.41
C GLU A 93 -19.16 10.32 -6.53
N GLU A 94 -18.72 11.14 -5.58
CA GLU A 94 -18.91 12.59 -5.63
C GLU A 94 -18.12 13.24 -6.78
N ILE A 95 -16.90 12.79 -7.05
CA ILE A 95 -16.11 13.26 -8.20
C ILE A 95 -16.84 12.94 -9.51
N HIS A 96 -17.37 11.73 -9.65
CA HIS A 96 -18.16 11.33 -10.83
C HIS A 96 -19.45 12.12 -10.97
N ARG A 97 -20.13 12.39 -9.86
CA ARG A 97 -21.36 13.22 -9.87
C ARG A 97 -21.10 14.62 -10.44
N ARG A 98 -19.89 15.13 -10.29
CA ARG A 98 -19.44 16.43 -10.83
C ARG A 98 -18.92 16.34 -12.27
N GLY A 99 -18.95 15.15 -12.88
CA GLY A 99 -18.51 14.93 -14.26
C GLY A 99 -17.00 14.77 -14.43
N MET A 100 -16.24 14.64 -13.34
CA MET A 100 -14.80 14.41 -13.36
C MET A 100 -14.46 12.92 -13.28
N LYS A 101 -13.25 12.55 -13.72
CA LYS A 101 -12.68 11.19 -13.70
C LYS A 101 -11.65 11.04 -12.58
N VAL A 102 -11.35 9.78 -12.23
CA VAL A 102 -10.34 9.43 -11.23
C VAL A 102 -9.33 8.46 -11.83
N ILE A 103 -8.06 8.81 -11.71
CA ILE A 103 -6.92 7.96 -12.11
C ILE A 103 -6.10 7.65 -10.87
N LEU A 104 -5.77 6.38 -10.64
CA LEU A 104 -4.87 5.95 -9.57
C LEU A 104 -3.48 5.62 -10.11
N ASP A 105 -2.49 5.75 -9.23
CA ASP A 105 -1.12 5.31 -9.50
C ASP A 105 -0.97 3.82 -9.16
N GLY A 106 -0.61 3.02 -10.14
CA GLY A 106 -0.35 1.59 -10.01
C GLY A 106 1.13 1.30 -9.90
N VAL A 107 1.63 1.21 -8.67
CA VAL A 107 3.03 0.87 -8.38
C VAL A 107 3.16 -0.64 -8.30
N PHE A 108 3.21 -1.31 -9.46
CA PHE A 108 3.15 -2.77 -9.53
C PHE A 108 4.49 -3.44 -9.86
N ASN A 109 5.54 -2.67 -10.15
CA ASN A 109 6.88 -3.22 -10.38
C ASN A 109 7.55 -3.70 -9.08
N HIS A 110 7.33 -2.98 -7.99
CA HIS A 110 7.87 -3.25 -6.66
C HIS A 110 6.85 -2.89 -5.60
N CYS A 111 7.07 -3.34 -4.37
CA CYS A 111 6.32 -2.90 -3.19
C CYS A 111 7.26 -2.23 -2.18
N GLY A 112 6.81 -2.03 -0.95
CA GLY A 112 7.64 -1.57 0.16
C GLY A 112 8.14 -2.71 1.05
N SER A 113 9.18 -2.48 1.82
CA SER A 113 9.68 -3.45 2.82
C SER A 113 8.68 -3.69 3.97
N PHE A 114 7.75 -2.77 4.18
CA PHE A 114 6.62 -2.90 5.12
C PHE A 114 5.48 -3.77 4.57
N ASN A 115 5.50 -4.13 3.28
CA ASN A 115 4.39 -4.83 2.63
C ASN A 115 4.05 -6.13 3.35
N LYS A 116 2.76 -6.40 3.54
CA LYS A 116 2.24 -7.60 4.23
C LYS A 116 2.72 -8.92 3.62
N TRP A 117 3.05 -8.95 2.32
CA TRP A 117 3.55 -10.15 1.67
C TRP A 117 5.01 -10.45 2.05
N LEU A 118 5.82 -9.41 2.34
CA LEU A 118 7.21 -9.56 2.77
C LEU A 118 7.33 -9.53 4.29
N ASP A 119 6.76 -8.54 4.92
CA ASP A 119 6.80 -8.24 6.36
C ASP A 119 8.22 -8.17 6.94
N ARG A 120 9.16 -7.56 6.20
CA ARG A 120 10.51 -7.36 6.70
C ARG A 120 10.54 -6.60 8.03
N GLU A 121 9.59 -5.69 8.23
CA GLU A 121 9.51 -4.84 9.41
C GLU A 121 8.77 -5.48 10.59
N HIS A 122 8.35 -6.74 10.47
CA HIS A 122 7.71 -7.51 11.54
C HIS A 122 6.43 -6.89 12.10
N ILE A 123 5.68 -6.17 11.29
CA ILE A 123 4.47 -5.47 11.72
C ILE A 123 3.20 -6.31 11.61
N TYR A 124 3.23 -7.37 10.79
CA TYR A 124 2.08 -8.26 10.56
C TYR A 124 2.17 -9.60 11.30
N GLU A 125 3.38 -10.09 11.60
CA GLU A 125 3.58 -11.45 12.14
C GLU A 125 2.82 -11.76 13.44
N ARG A 126 2.46 -10.70 14.19
CA ARG A 126 1.73 -10.80 15.47
C ARG A 126 0.28 -10.36 15.37
N GLN A 127 -0.18 -9.97 14.18
CA GLN A 127 -1.55 -9.51 13.97
C GLN A 127 -2.47 -10.66 13.58
N GLN A 128 -3.65 -10.75 14.17
CA GLN A 128 -4.64 -11.72 13.76
C GLN A 128 -5.20 -11.41 12.37
N GLY A 129 -5.46 -12.47 11.58
CA GLY A 129 -6.02 -12.34 10.25
C GLY A 129 -5.02 -11.98 9.15
N TYR A 130 -3.73 -12.09 9.44
CA TYR A 130 -2.65 -11.96 8.46
C TYR A 130 -1.79 -13.21 8.40
N GLU A 131 -1.41 -13.59 7.19
CA GLU A 131 -0.43 -14.66 6.96
C GLU A 131 0.98 -14.17 7.27
N LYS A 132 1.88 -15.10 7.55
CA LYS A 132 3.29 -14.76 7.72
C LYS A 132 3.89 -14.28 6.41
N GLY A 133 4.60 -13.16 6.45
CA GLY A 133 5.30 -12.63 5.29
C GLY A 133 6.48 -13.51 4.83
N ALA A 134 6.88 -13.31 3.59
CA ALA A 134 7.94 -14.08 2.94
C ALA A 134 9.31 -13.91 3.62
N TYR A 135 9.57 -12.76 4.25
CA TYR A 135 10.80 -12.51 5.01
C TYR A 135 10.82 -13.28 6.34
N ILE A 136 9.64 -13.45 6.95
CA ILE A 136 9.47 -14.11 8.25
C ILE A 136 9.62 -15.62 8.14
N SER A 137 9.11 -16.23 7.06
CA SER A 137 9.09 -17.69 6.91
C SER A 137 9.28 -18.11 5.46
N LYS A 138 10.09 -19.14 5.24
CA LYS A 138 10.25 -19.81 3.94
C LYS A 138 8.96 -20.51 3.50
N ASP A 139 8.10 -20.88 4.45
CA ASP A 139 6.80 -21.53 4.20
C ASP A 139 5.67 -20.51 3.99
N SER A 140 6.00 -19.22 3.90
CA SER A 140 5.02 -18.17 3.63
C SER A 140 4.29 -18.43 2.30
N PRO A 141 2.96 -18.24 2.25
CA PRO A 141 2.20 -18.32 1.00
C PRO A 141 2.62 -17.25 -0.03
N TYR A 142 3.41 -16.26 0.39
CA TYR A 142 3.94 -15.18 -0.44
C TYR A 142 5.41 -15.35 -0.81
N ARG A 143 6.04 -16.49 -0.46
CA ARG A 143 7.48 -16.68 -0.69
C ARG A 143 7.86 -16.50 -2.16
N GLU A 144 7.08 -17.03 -3.07
CA GLU A 144 7.29 -16.92 -4.51
C GLU A 144 7.07 -15.51 -5.11
N PHE A 145 6.48 -14.58 -4.32
CA PHE A 145 6.26 -13.19 -4.77
C PHE A 145 7.56 -12.40 -4.90
N PHE A 146 8.64 -12.91 -4.37
CA PHE A 146 9.96 -12.28 -4.35
C PHE A 146 11.05 -13.26 -4.79
N HIS A 147 12.12 -12.74 -5.39
CA HIS A 147 13.33 -13.50 -5.63
C HIS A 147 14.22 -13.44 -4.39
N PHE A 148 14.35 -14.56 -3.68
CA PHE A 148 15.23 -14.67 -2.53
C PHE A 148 16.58 -15.27 -2.92
N ASN A 149 17.65 -14.71 -2.38
CA ASN A 149 19.00 -15.28 -2.47
C ASN A 149 19.30 -16.06 -1.19
N GLU A 150 19.07 -17.36 -1.23
CA GLU A 150 19.21 -18.24 -0.07
C GLU A 150 20.65 -18.37 0.47
N ASN A 151 21.65 -17.94 -0.31
CA ASN A 151 23.06 -18.06 0.04
C ASN A 151 23.65 -16.77 0.63
N LYS A 152 22.85 -15.74 0.81
CA LYS A 152 23.33 -14.45 1.29
C LYS A 152 22.40 -13.89 2.37
N ASP A 153 23.00 -13.52 3.49
CA ASP A 153 22.31 -13.03 4.69
C ASP A 153 22.53 -11.54 4.96
N SER A 154 23.09 -10.81 3.99
CA SER A 154 23.37 -9.39 4.16
C SER A 154 22.10 -8.57 4.14
N ASP A 155 21.90 -7.77 5.18
CA ASP A 155 20.85 -6.77 5.28
C ASP A 155 21.36 -5.40 4.80
N TRP A 156 20.70 -4.34 5.25
CA TRP A 156 21.13 -2.97 4.97
C TRP A 156 22.63 -2.72 5.33
N PRO A 157 23.39 -1.94 4.54
CA PRO A 157 22.97 -1.22 3.34
C PRO A 157 23.04 -2.02 2.04
N TYR A 158 23.60 -3.22 2.08
CA TYR A 158 23.78 -4.07 0.91
C TYR A 158 22.88 -5.30 1.02
N ASN A 159 21.57 -5.06 0.87
CA ASN A 159 20.62 -6.16 0.86
C ASN A 159 20.92 -7.11 -0.30
N THR A 160 21.22 -8.36 0.05
CA THR A 160 21.41 -9.44 -0.92
C THR A 160 20.42 -10.58 -0.69
N ARG A 161 19.53 -10.46 0.29
CA ARG A 161 18.61 -11.51 0.69
C ARG A 161 17.44 -11.67 -0.28
N TYR A 162 16.98 -10.57 -0.89
CA TYR A 162 15.97 -10.56 -1.93
C TYR A 162 16.26 -9.47 -2.97
N GLU A 163 15.70 -9.64 -4.17
CA GLU A 163 15.87 -8.65 -5.24
C GLU A 163 15.07 -7.38 -4.93
N GLY A 164 15.73 -6.23 -4.99
CA GLY A 164 15.13 -4.91 -4.88
C GLY A 164 15.22 -4.14 -6.19
N TRP A 165 14.25 -3.25 -6.42
CA TRP A 165 14.29 -2.34 -7.56
C TRP A 165 15.53 -1.44 -7.45
N TRP A 166 16.38 -1.48 -8.48
CA TRP A 166 17.71 -0.83 -8.46
C TRP A 166 18.59 -1.22 -7.27
N GLY A 167 18.37 -2.41 -6.68
CA GLY A 167 19.09 -2.87 -5.51
C GLY A 167 18.63 -2.29 -4.17
N HIS A 168 17.58 -1.48 -4.17
CA HIS A 168 17.04 -0.92 -2.93
C HIS A 168 16.28 -1.98 -2.12
N ASP A 169 16.71 -2.19 -0.89
CA ASP A 169 16.10 -3.14 0.04
C ASP A 169 14.72 -2.68 0.55
N THR A 170 14.47 -1.36 0.51
CA THR A 170 13.18 -0.75 0.86
C THR A 170 12.13 -0.83 -0.25
N LEU A 171 12.54 -1.25 -1.46
CA LEU A 171 11.70 -1.38 -2.64
C LEU A 171 11.82 -2.81 -3.22
N PRO A 172 11.31 -3.84 -2.52
CA PRO A 172 11.34 -5.22 -2.98
C PRO A 172 10.68 -5.36 -4.36
N LYS A 173 11.41 -5.93 -5.33
CA LYS A 173 10.89 -6.18 -6.66
C LYS A 173 9.91 -7.35 -6.64
N LEU A 174 8.80 -7.20 -7.34
CA LEU A 174 7.79 -8.24 -7.47
C LEU A 174 8.16 -9.23 -8.58
N ASN A 175 8.06 -10.54 -8.27
CA ASN A 175 8.50 -11.63 -9.12
C ASN A 175 7.38 -12.13 -10.04
N TYR A 176 7.11 -11.41 -11.12
CA TYR A 176 6.13 -11.85 -12.13
C TYR A 176 6.63 -12.99 -13.00
N GLU A 177 7.94 -13.18 -13.13
CA GLU A 177 8.54 -14.19 -14.03
C GLU A 177 8.22 -15.62 -13.57
N ASP A 178 8.22 -15.84 -12.24
CA ASP A 178 8.09 -17.18 -11.67
C ASP A 178 6.85 -17.38 -10.80
N SER A 179 6.01 -16.34 -10.62
CA SER A 179 4.84 -16.42 -9.76
C SER A 179 3.52 -16.04 -10.44
N PRO A 180 2.85 -17.02 -11.08
CA PRO A 180 1.49 -16.82 -11.60
C PRO A 180 0.49 -16.39 -10.52
N LYS A 181 0.71 -16.82 -9.27
CA LYS A 181 -0.12 -16.43 -8.11
C LYS A 181 -0.01 -14.94 -7.81
N LEU A 182 1.19 -14.37 -7.90
CA LEU A 182 1.37 -12.93 -7.77
C LEU A 182 0.68 -12.18 -8.90
N GLU A 183 0.84 -12.64 -10.14
CA GLU A 183 0.19 -12.04 -11.31
C GLU A 183 -1.33 -12.01 -11.13
N GLU A 184 -1.93 -13.12 -10.72
CA GLU A 184 -3.37 -13.22 -10.44
C GLU A 184 -3.79 -12.24 -9.33
N TYR A 185 -3.00 -12.15 -8.25
CA TYR A 185 -3.29 -11.25 -7.14
C TYR A 185 -3.29 -9.78 -7.61
N ILE A 186 -2.27 -9.36 -8.33
CA ILE A 186 -2.16 -7.99 -8.86
C ILE A 186 -3.29 -7.68 -9.86
N LEU A 187 -3.63 -8.61 -10.74
CA LEU A 187 -4.77 -8.44 -11.66
C LEU A 187 -6.09 -8.28 -10.89
N ASN A 188 -6.28 -9.03 -9.81
CA ASN A 188 -7.47 -8.89 -8.96
C ASN A 188 -7.50 -7.53 -8.23
N ILE A 189 -6.36 -7.03 -7.77
CA ILE A 189 -6.24 -5.66 -7.21
C ILE A 189 -6.63 -4.64 -8.28
N ALA A 190 -6.05 -4.73 -9.47
CA ALA A 190 -6.32 -3.79 -10.56
C ALA A 190 -7.81 -3.77 -10.94
N LYS A 191 -8.43 -4.93 -11.01
CA LYS A 191 -9.88 -5.07 -11.27
C LYS A 191 -10.73 -4.51 -10.14
N LYS A 192 -10.35 -4.77 -8.89
CA LYS A 192 -11.08 -4.30 -7.70
C LYS A 192 -11.31 -2.80 -7.73
N TRP A 193 -10.27 -2.03 -7.96
CA TRP A 193 -10.33 -0.57 -7.89
C TRP A 193 -11.09 0.07 -9.06
N VAL A 194 -11.12 -0.57 -10.22
CA VAL A 194 -11.92 -0.11 -11.38
C VAL A 194 -13.34 -0.68 -11.41
N SER A 195 -13.72 -1.46 -10.40
CA SER A 195 -15.05 -2.08 -10.27
C SER A 195 -15.83 -1.48 -9.10
N PRO A 196 -17.17 -1.69 -9.05
CA PRO A 196 -17.96 -1.28 -7.90
C PRO A 196 -17.41 -1.88 -6.58
N PRO A 197 -17.44 -1.12 -5.47
CA PRO A 197 -18.04 0.21 -5.30
C PRO A 197 -17.09 1.38 -5.64
N TYR A 198 -15.85 1.11 -6.02
CA TYR A 198 -14.83 2.15 -6.21
C TYR A 198 -14.95 2.85 -7.57
N ASN A 199 -15.11 2.08 -8.66
CA ASN A 199 -15.33 2.59 -10.02
C ASN A 199 -14.29 3.62 -10.50
N VAL A 200 -13.03 3.47 -10.09
CA VAL A 200 -11.94 4.30 -10.60
C VAL A 200 -11.85 4.15 -12.12
N ASP A 201 -11.58 5.23 -12.84
CA ASP A 201 -11.65 5.26 -14.30
C ASP A 201 -10.41 4.68 -14.99
N GLY A 202 -9.30 4.61 -14.28
CA GLY A 202 -8.08 4.03 -14.85
C GLY A 202 -6.87 4.09 -13.95
N TRP A 203 -5.76 3.56 -14.50
CA TRP A 203 -4.46 3.48 -13.86
C TRP A 203 -3.41 4.26 -14.65
N ARG A 204 -2.59 5.00 -13.94
CA ARG A 204 -1.25 5.36 -14.41
C ARG A 204 -0.30 4.29 -13.86
N LEU A 205 0.37 3.58 -14.73
CA LEU A 205 1.32 2.54 -14.32
C LEU A 205 2.68 3.15 -14.08
N ASP A 206 3.15 3.06 -12.85
CA ASP A 206 4.51 3.41 -12.48
C ASP A 206 5.50 2.35 -12.99
N VAL A 207 6.71 2.78 -13.34
CA VAL A 207 7.73 1.88 -13.91
C VAL A 207 8.60 1.31 -12.80
#